data_e13003c315109acffa92c70bf896ebfe
#
_entry.id   e13003c315109acffa92c70bf896ebfe
#
_cell.length_a   1.000
_cell.length_b   1.000
_cell.length_c   1.000
_cell.angle_alpha   90.00
_cell.angle_beta   90.00
_cell.angle_gamma   90.00
#
_symmetry.space_group_name_H-M   'P 1'
#
loop_
_entity.id
_entity.type
_entity.pdbx_description
1 polymer ?
#
loop_
_entity_poly.entity_id
_entity_poly.type
_entity_poly.pdbx_seq_one_letter_code
_entity_poly.pdbx_strand_id
1 'polypeptide(L)'
;MLKSPGIYGVRVDYQDDDVLVQKRADIIHSAAAILEKCHLIKYERTSGRLLSTELGRIASHYYITHSSMATYNQHLRPMMSMLELFRVFALSNEFKLLPVRQEEKLELGKLLERAPIPVKERVDEPAAKINVLLQAYISQLKLEGGHSLHSVRH
;
A
#
# COMPACT_ATOMS: atom_id res chain seq x y z
N MET A 1 -6.65 -0.71 23.18
CA MET A 1 -8.01 -0.99 22.69
C MET A 1 -8.87 -1.69 23.75
N LEU A 2 -8.41 -2.78 24.33
CA LEU A 2 -9.21 -3.67 25.20
C LEU A 2 -9.69 -3.02 26.52
N LYS A 3 -8.91 -2.11 27.11
CA LYS A 3 -9.25 -1.44 28.38
C LYS A 3 -9.81 -0.04 28.18
N SER A 4 -9.67 0.55 27.00
CA SER A 4 -10.07 1.94 26.73
C SER A 4 -10.54 2.05 25.27
N PRO A 5 -11.66 1.42 24.90
CA PRO A 5 -12.13 1.38 23.51
C PRO A 5 -12.42 2.77 22.94
N GLY A 6 -12.82 3.74 23.75
CA GLY A 6 -13.11 5.11 23.34
C GLY A 6 -11.90 5.84 22.73
N ILE A 7 -10.66 5.54 23.18
CA ILE A 7 -9.42 6.11 22.61
C ILE A 7 -9.25 5.71 21.14
N TYR A 8 -9.82 4.58 20.74
CA TYR A 8 -9.75 4.05 19.38
C TYR A 8 -11.03 4.32 18.57
N GLY A 9 -11.87 5.26 19.02
CA GLY A 9 -13.10 5.64 18.34
C GLY A 9 -14.23 4.60 18.42
N VAL A 10 -14.08 3.57 19.24
CA VAL A 10 -15.12 2.56 19.47
C VAL A 10 -16.05 3.11 20.56
N ARG A 11 -17.26 3.53 20.17
CA ARG A 11 -18.31 3.92 21.10
C ARG A 11 -18.89 2.66 21.75
N VAL A 12 -18.81 2.60 23.06
CA VAL A 12 -19.43 1.56 23.88
C VAL A 12 -20.29 2.29 24.89
N ASP A 13 -21.59 2.16 24.75
CA ASP A 13 -22.56 2.85 25.60
C ASP A 13 -22.67 2.24 27.01
N TYR A 14 -22.12 1.06 27.23
CA TYR A 14 -22.05 0.36 28.50
C TYR A 14 -20.70 -0.33 28.70
N GLN A 15 -20.19 -0.32 29.93
CA GLN A 15 -19.00 -1.05 30.36
C GLN A 15 -19.28 -2.53 30.61
N ASP A 16 -20.19 -3.13 29.87
CA ASP A 16 -20.48 -4.54 29.96
C ASP A 16 -19.40 -5.35 29.26
N ASP A 17 -18.70 -6.21 29.99
CA ASP A 17 -17.63 -7.02 29.48
C ASP A 17 -18.07 -7.91 28.31
N ASP A 18 -19.29 -8.40 28.32
CA ASP A 18 -19.82 -9.26 27.26
C ASP A 18 -20.02 -8.51 25.95
N VAL A 19 -20.48 -7.25 25.99
CA VAL A 19 -20.60 -6.39 24.81
C VAL A 19 -19.23 -6.07 24.23
N LEU A 20 -18.22 -5.86 25.07
CA LEU A 20 -16.84 -5.64 24.65
C LEU A 20 -16.24 -6.88 24.02
N VAL A 21 -16.51 -8.06 24.55
CA VAL A 21 -16.04 -9.34 23.98
C VAL A 21 -16.63 -9.55 22.59
N GLN A 22 -17.95 -9.33 22.43
CA GLN A 22 -18.60 -9.45 21.11
C GLN A 22 -18.03 -8.44 20.12
N LYS A 23 -17.86 -7.18 20.50
CA LYS A 23 -17.29 -6.14 19.64
C LYS A 23 -15.87 -6.48 19.17
N ARG A 24 -15.07 -7.07 20.06
CA ARG A 24 -13.72 -7.56 19.71
C ARG A 24 -13.76 -8.70 18.72
N ALA A 25 -14.66 -9.66 18.94
CA ALA A 25 -14.87 -10.78 18.03
C ALA A 25 -15.27 -10.29 16.64
N ASP A 26 -16.19 -9.33 16.55
CA ASP A 26 -16.65 -8.72 15.30
C ASP A 26 -15.53 -8.03 14.54
N ILE A 27 -14.65 -7.28 15.25
CA ILE A 27 -13.49 -6.62 14.64
C ILE A 27 -12.51 -7.65 14.09
N ILE A 28 -12.20 -8.68 14.87
CA ILE A 28 -11.28 -9.75 14.46
C ILE A 28 -11.87 -10.51 13.27
N HIS A 29 -13.14 -10.86 13.32
CA HIS A 29 -13.84 -11.54 12.23
C HIS A 29 -13.82 -10.71 10.93
N SER A 30 -14.13 -9.41 11.03
CA SER A 30 -14.12 -8.50 9.90
C SER A 30 -12.72 -8.38 9.29
N ALA A 31 -11.68 -8.23 10.11
CA ALA A 31 -10.30 -8.17 9.66
C ALA A 31 -9.87 -9.49 9.01
N ALA A 32 -10.20 -10.63 9.62
CA ALA A 32 -9.89 -11.95 9.08
C ALA A 32 -10.57 -12.18 7.72
N ALA A 33 -11.82 -11.77 7.57
CA ALA A 33 -12.55 -11.87 6.30
C ALA A 33 -11.93 -11.03 5.18
N ILE A 34 -11.43 -9.82 5.50
CA ILE A 34 -10.70 -8.96 4.54
C ILE A 34 -9.39 -9.62 4.12
N LEU A 35 -8.61 -10.11 5.07
CA LEU A 35 -7.33 -10.77 4.79
C LEU A 35 -7.51 -12.06 3.99
N GLU A 36 -8.55 -12.84 4.28
CA GLU A 36 -8.91 -14.04 3.51
C GLU A 36 -9.29 -13.69 2.06
N LYS A 37 -10.10 -12.64 1.86
CA LYS A 37 -10.46 -12.14 0.53
C LYS A 37 -9.23 -11.71 -0.30
N CYS A 38 -8.19 -11.21 0.37
CA CYS A 38 -6.91 -10.87 -0.25
C CYS A 38 -5.95 -12.07 -0.39
N HIS A 39 -6.38 -13.29 -0.06
CA HIS A 39 -5.59 -14.53 -0.07
C HIS A 39 -4.35 -14.51 0.84
N LEU A 40 -4.35 -13.70 1.89
CA LEU A 40 -3.23 -13.58 2.84
C LEU A 40 -3.31 -14.61 3.97
N ILE A 41 -4.53 -15.05 4.30
CA ILE A 41 -4.81 -16.10 5.27
C ILE A 41 -5.89 -17.04 4.76
N LYS A 42 -5.99 -18.21 5.41
CA LYS A 42 -7.19 -19.06 5.39
C LYS A 42 -7.87 -18.91 6.74
N TYR A 43 -9.13 -18.56 6.74
CA TYR A 43 -9.92 -18.35 7.95
C TYR A 43 -11.01 -19.40 8.11
N GLU A 44 -10.88 -20.25 9.10
CA GLU A 44 -11.89 -21.25 9.46
C GLU A 44 -12.88 -20.63 10.46
N ARG A 45 -14.04 -20.25 9.96
CA ARG A 45 -15.03 -19.48 10.74
C ARG A 45 -15.61 -20.25 11.91
N THR A 46 -15.69 -21.58 11.82
CA THR A 46 -16.28 -22.44 12.85
C THR A 46 -15.39 -22.59 14.06
N SER A 47 -14.07 -22.71 13.85
CA SER A 47 -13.07 -22.86 14.93
C SER A 47 -12.38 -21.55 15.29
N GLY A 48 -12.53 -20.48 14.47
CA GLY A 48 -11.78 -19.24 14.60
C GLY A 48 -10.31 -19.36 14.22
N ARG A 49 -9.91 -20.49 13.63
CA ARG A 49 -8.51 -20.75 13.27
C ARG A 49 -8.05 -19.92 12.09
N LEU A 50 -6.87 -19.32 12.21
CA LEU A 50 -6.20 -18.53 11.18
C LEU A 50 -4.93 -19.26 10.75
N LEU A 51 -4.78 -19.46 9.44
CA LEU A 51 -3.59 -20.04 8.83
C LEU A 51 -3.00 -19.05 7.83
N SER A 52 -1.72 -18.72 7.98
CA SER A 52 -1.01 -17.86 7.04
C SER A 52 -0.82 -18.57 5.70
N THR A 53 -1.04 -17.86 4.61
CA THR A 53 -0.61 -18.29 3.27
C THR A 53 0.81 -17.85 2.99
N GLU A 54 1.39 -18.30 1.88
CA GLU A 54 2.69 -17.81 1.43
C GLU A 54 2.64 -16.30 1.13
N LEU A 55 1.61 -15.83 0.43
CA LEU A 55 1.40 -14.39 0.18
C LEU A 55 1.27 -13.60 1.47
N GLY A 56 0.59 -14.14 2.47
CA GLY A 56 0.48 -13.51 3.79
C GLY A 56 1.82 -13.37 4.50
N ARG A 57 2.69 -14.38 4.39
CA ARG A 57 4.05 -14.30 4.93
C ARG A 57 4.89 -13.25 4.23
N ILE A 58 4.82 -13.17 2.89
CA ILE A 58 5.51 -12.15 2.10
C ILE A 58 5.01 -10.75 2.49
N ALA A 59 3.70 -10.54 2.50
CA ALA A 59 3.10 -9.26 2.88
C ALA A 59 3.53 -8.80 4.27
N SER A 60 3.53 -9.72 5.25
CA SER A 60 3.96 -9.44 6.62
C SER A 60 5.47 -9.13 6.70
N HIS A 61 6.29 -9.86 5.97
CA HIS A 61 7.75 -9.69 5.99
C HIS A 61 8.18 -8.34 5.40
N TYR A 62 7.51 -7.89 4.34
CA TYR A 62 7.82 -6.64 3.64
C TYR A 62 6.90 -5.47 4.01
N TYR A 63 6.03 -5.63 5.00
CA TYR A 63 5.08 -4.61 5.46
C TYR A 63 4.15 -4.08 4.36
N ILE A 64 3.73 -4.97 3.46
CA ILE A 64 2.82 -4.62 2.35
C ILE A 64 1.39 -4.70 2.87
N THR A 65 0.60 -3.65 2.63
CA THR A 65 -0.82 -3.61 3.02
C THR A 65 -1.66 -4.64 2.25
N HIS A 66 -2.74 -5.10 2.85
CA HIS A 66 -3.67 -6.03 2.21
C HIS A 66 -4.26 -5.48 0.91
N SER A 67 -4.47 -4.16 0.83
CA SER A 67 -4.98 -3.50 -0.38
C SER A 67 -3.97 -3.50 -1.52
N SER A 68 -2.67 -3.28 -1.25
CA SER A 68 -1.61 -3.42 -2.25
C SER A 68 -1.46 -4.87 -2.70
N MET A 69 -1.54 -5.84 -1.78
CA MET A 69 -1.53 -7.25 -2.15
C MET A 69 -2.73 -7.63 -3.03
N ALA A 70 -3.92 -7.08 -2.77
CA ALA A 70 -5.08 -7.28 -3.63
C ALA A 70 -4.83 -6.71 -5.04
N THR A 71 -4.25 -5.51 -5.15
CA THR A 71 -3.84 -4.90 -6.43
C THR A 71 -2.84 -5.79 -7.16
N TYR A 72 -1.83 -6.30 -6.47
CA TYR A 72 -0.83 -7.19 -7.08
C TYR A 72 -1.45 -8.51 -7.54
N ASN A 73 -2.28 -9.14 -6.75
CA ASN A 73 -3.00 -10.37 -7.14
C ASN A 73 -3.87 -10.18 -8.39
N GLN A 74 -4.42 -8.98 -8.57
CA GLN A 74 -5.27 -8.65 -9.71
C GLN A 74 -4.46 -8.36 -10.98
N HIS A 75 -3.30 -7.72 -10.87
CA HIS A 75 -2.56 -7.17 -12.00
C HIS A 75 -1.26 -7.90 -12.34
N LEU A 76 -0.60 -8.55 -11.37
CA LEU A 76 0.63 -9.29 -11.65
C LEU A 76 0.36 -10.53 -12.49
N ARG A 77 1.15 -10.72 -13.51
CA ARG A 77 1.11 -11.88 -14.42
C ARG A 77 2.52 -12.38 -14.72
N PRO A 78 2.69 -13.65 -15.02
CA PRO A 78 3.95 -14.15 -15.54
C PRO A 78 4.37 -13.41 -16.81
N MET A 79 5.67 -13.22 -17.01
CA MET A 79 6.26 -12.60 -18.21
C MET A 79 5.90 -11.10 -18.41
N MET A 80 5.60 -10.37 -17.35
CA MET A 80 5.43 -8.91 -17.44
C MET A 80 6.76 -8.24 -17.80
N SER A 81 6.67 -7.20 -18.63
CA SER A 81 7.79 -6.30 -18.89
C SER A 81 8.09 -5.43 -17.65
N MET A 82 9.32 -4.91 -17.59
CA MET A 82 9.71 -3.97 -16.53
C MET A 82 8.80 -2.74 -16.48
N LEU A 83 8.37 -2.24 -17.63
CA LEU A 83 7.43 -1.14 -17.73
C LEU A 83 6.10 -1.47 -17.03
N GLU A 84 5.53 -2.64 -17.29
CA GLU A 84 4.29 -3.09 -16.66
C GLU A 84 4.45 -3.29 -15.16
N LEU A 85 5.59 -3.85 -14.72
CA LEU A 85 5.89 -4.02 -13.29
C LEU A 85 5.94 -2.68 -12.56
N PHE A 86 6.63 -1.68 -13.09
CA PHE A 86 6.68 -0.34 -12.50
C PHE A 86 5.30 0.31 -12.43
N ARG A 87 4.46 0.12 -13.45
CA ARG A 87 3.08 0.61 -13.44
C ARG A 87 2.25 -0.03 -12.33
N VAL A 88 2.30 -1.36 -12.20
CA VAL A 88 1.57 -2.07 -11.13
C VAL A 88 2.08 -1.64 -9.76
N PHE A 89 3.39 -1.52 -9.59
CA PHE A 89 3.99 -1.11 -8.32
C PHE A 89 3.60 0.33 -7.94
N ALA A 90 3.50 1.23 -8.91
CA ALA A 90 3.06 2.61 -8.69
C ALA A 90 1.61 2.73 -8.21
N LEU A 91 0.79 1.68 -8.38
CA LEU A 91 -0.59 1.61 -7.87
C LEU A 91 -0.68 1.15 -6.40
N SER A 92 0.44 0.91 -5.73
CA SER A 92 0.45 0.48 -4.34
C SER A 92 -0.24 1.49 -3.44
N ASN A 93 -1.05 0.98 -2.51
CA ASN A 93 -1.80 1.81 -1.57
C ASN A 93 -0.90 2.64 -0.63
N GLU A 94 0.33 2.21 -0.42
CA GLU A 94 1.35 2.92 0.34
C GLU A 94 1.67 4.30 -0.25
N PHE A 95 1.48 4.48 -1.54
CA PHE A 95 1.76 5.72 -2.26
C PHE A 95 0.54 6.63 -2.48
N LYS A 96 -0.65 6.22 -2.04
CA LYS A 96 -1.90 6.95 -2.31
C LYS A 96 -1.94 8.39 -1.80
N LEU A 97 -1.09 8.73 -0.83
CA LEU A 97 -0.99 10.07 -0.24
C LEU A 97 0.13 10.92 -0.85
N LEU A 98 0.69 10.50 -1.99
CA LEU A 98 1.73 11.23 -2.70
C LEU A 98 1.16 11.94 -3.95
N PRO A 99 0.45 13.08 -3.81
CA PRO A 99 -0.05 13.84 -4.95
C PRO A 99 1.10 14.51 -5.70
N VAL A 100 0.84 14.91 -6.94
CA VAL A 100 1.73 15.77 -7.70
C VAL A 100 1.45 17.22 -7.33
N ARG A 101 2.45 17.94 -6.82
CA ARG A 101 2.38 19.37 -6.52
C ARG A 101 2.72 20.19 -7.76
N GLN A 102 2.19 21.42 -7.83
CA GLN A 102 2.43 22.30 -8.99
C GLN A 102 3.91 22.65 -9.17
N GLU A 103 4.60 22.93 -8.06
CA GLU A 103 6.02 23.27 -8.03
C GLU A 103 6.94 22.12 -8.45
N GLU A 104 6.48 20.87 -8.36
CA GLU A 104 7.26 19.68 -8.73
C GLU A 104 7.18 19.35 -10.22
N LYS A 105 6.17 19.84 -10.94
CA LYS A 105 5.88 19.42 -12.33
C LYS A 105 7.03 19.62 -13.28
N LEU A 106 7.77 20.73 -13.15
CA LEU A 106 8.91 21.00 -14.02
C LEU A 106 10.05 19.99 -13.79
N GLU A 107 10.35 19.69 -12.53
CA GLU A 107 11.38 18.71 -12.17
C GLU A 107 10.96 17.29 -12.55
N LEU A 108 9.70 16.94 -12.31
CA LEU A 108 9.15 15.66 -12.74
C LEU A 108 9.22 15.49 -14.25
N GLY A 109 8.92 16.54 -15.04
CA GLY A 109 9.05 16.52 -16.49
C GLY A 109 10.48 16.17 -16.94
N LYS A 110 11.48 16.82 -16.35
CA LYS A 110 12.91 16.53 -16.63
C LYS A 110 13.31 15.10 -16.21
N LEU A 111 12.78 14.61 -15.09
CA LEU A 111 13.04 13.24 -14.66
C LEU A 111 12.40 12.22 -15.58
N LEU A 112 11.17 12.48 -16.07
CA LEU A 112 10.45 11.62 -17.01
C LEU A 112 11.24 11.48 -18.33
N GLU A 113 11.84 12.56 -18.84
CA GLU A 113 12.67 12.54 -20.03
C GLU A 113 13.97 11.72 -19.85
N ARG A 114 14.48 11.66 -18.62
CA ARG A 114 15.71 10.95 -18.26
C ARG A 114 15.47 9.54 -17.74
N ALA A 115 14.22 9.12 -17.60
CA ALA A 115 13.86 7.82 -17.04
C ALA A 115 14.37 6.69 -17.95
N PRO A 116 15.10 5.68 -17.42
CA PRO A 116 15.62 4.56 -18.20
C PRO A 116 14.52 3.74 -18.89
N ILE A 117 13.35 3.67 -18.26
CA ILE A 117 12.17 2.99 -18.78
C ILE A 117 11.08 4.04 -19.04
N PRO A 118 10.54 4.13 -20.26
CA PRO A 118 9.53 5.14 -20.60
C PRO A 118 8.31 5.05 -19.68
N VAL A 119 7.88 6.19 -19.12
CA VAL A 119 6.68 6.32 -18.32
C VAL A 119 5.56 6.82 -19.24
N LYS A 120 4.44 6.07 -19.29
CA LYS A 120 3.32 6.38 -20.19
C LYS A 120 2.28 7.31 -19.56
N GLU A 121 2.28 7.37 -18.24
CA GLU A 121 1.39 8.21 -17.44
C GLU A 121 1.78 9.69 -17.62
N ARG A 122 0.78 10.57 -17.51
CA ARG A 122 1.01 12.02 -17.65
C ARG A 122 1.72 12.58 -16.41
N VAL A 123 2.47 13.65 -16.58
CA VAL A 123 3.25 14.30 -15.51
C VAL A 123 2.41 14.75 -14.30
N ASP A 124 1.13 15.00 -14.52
CA ASP A 124 0.17 15.40 -13.49
C ASP A 124 -0.47 14.20 -12.74
N GLU A 125 -0.19 12.98 -13.18
CA GLU A 125 -0.70 11.78 -12.53
C GLU A 125 0.24 11.32 -11.40
N PRO A 126 -0.28 11.00 -10.19
CA PRO A 126 0.54 10.48 -9.10
C PRO A 126 1.33 9.22 -9.49
N ALA A 127 0.76 8.36 -10.32
CA ALA A 127 1.44 7.16 -10.80
C ALA A 127 2.71 7.46 -11.60
N ALA A 128 2.73 8.53 -12.42
CA ALA A 128 3.92 8.97 -13.14
C ALA A 128 5.02 9.41 -12.16
N LYS A 129 4.67 10.22 -11.16
CA LYS A 129 5.59 10.67 -10.11
C LYS A 129 6.21 9.48 -9.38
N ILE A 130 5.38 8.54 -8.93
CA ILE A 130 5.85 7.37 -8.20
C ILE A 130 6.77 6.52 -9.07
N ASN A 131 6.36 6.25 -10.31
CA ASN A 131 7.14 5.45 -11.26
C ASN A 131 8.52 6.07 -11.51
N VAL A 132 8.59 7.37 -11.86
CA VAL A 132 9.86 8.02 -12.17
C VAL A 132 10.76 8.16 -10.94
N LEU A 133 10.20 8.39 -9.74
CA LEU A 133 10.98 8.45 -8.50
C LEU A 133 11.55 7.08 -8.13
N LEU A 134 10.82 6.00 -8.34
CA LEU A 134 11.31 4.64 -8.17
C LEU A 134 12.48 4.33 -9.12
N GLN A 135 12.32 4.68 -10.39
CA GLN A 135 13.40 4.51 -11.37
C GLN A 135 14.63 5.34 -11.00
N ALA A 136 14.43 6.60 -10.61
CA ALA A 136 15.51 7.48 -10.17
C ALA A 136 16.25 6.91 -8.95
N TYR A 137 15.52 6.37 -7.98
CA TYR A 137 16.10 5.73 -6.79
C TYR A 137 16.90 4.48 -7.15
N ILE A 138 16.34 3.57 -7.95
CA ILE A 138 16.99 2.31 -8.35
C ILE A 138 18.23 2.59 -9.21
N SER A 139 18.14 3.55 -10.14
CA SER A 139 19.24 3.92 -11.04
C SER A 139 20.24 4.91 -10.42
N GLN A 140 20.01 5.31 -9.17
CA GLN A 140 20.81 6.32 -8.46
C GLN A 140 20.99 7.63 -9.25
N LEU A 141 19.97 8.03 -9.99
CA LEU A 141 19.96 9.30 -10.72
C LEU A 141 20.06 10.46 -9.73
N LYS A 142 20.98 11.38 -9.99
CA LYS A 142 21.08 12.62 -9.21
C LYS A 142 19.85 13.47 -9.53
N LEU A 143 19.08 13.83 -8.48
CA LEU A 143 18.02 14.81 -8.59
C LEU A 143 18.67 16.20 -8.61
N GLU A 144 18.59 16.86 -9.74
CA GLU A 144 18.99 18.24 -9.90
C GLU A 144 17.81 19.11 -9.50
N GLY A 145 17.79 19.63 -8.32
CA GLY A 145 16.69 20.51 -7.96
C GLY A 145 16.62 20.82 -6.50
N GLY A 146 16.06 21.98 -6.25
CA GLY A 146 15.88 22.53 -4.94
C GLY A 146 14.99 21.70 -4.02
N HIS A 147 14.83 22.19 -2.84
CA HIS A 147 14.28 21.57 -1.63
C HIS A 147 12.94 20.79 -1.72
N SER A 148 12.26 20.77 -2.85
CA SER A 148 10.90 20.18 -2.94
C SER A 148 10.86 18.65 -3.01
N LEU A 149 11.92 18.00 -3.54
CA LEU A 149 12.00 16.53 -3.65
C LEU A 149 12.83 15.87 -2.54
N HIS A 150 13.36 16.64 -1.59
CA HIS A 150 14.14 16.11 -0.47
C HIS A 150 13.35 15.25 0.53
N SER A 151 12.04 15.18 0.42
CA SER A 151 11.19 14.37 1.32
C SER A 151 11.31 12.85 1.11
N VAL A 152 12.11 12.40 0.15
CA VAL A 152 12.29 10.97 -0.17
C VAL A 152 13.57 10.38 0.45
N ARG A 153 14.32 11.14 1.24
CA ARG A 153 15.62 10.71 1.82
C ARG A 153 15.57 10.21 3.28
N HIS A 154 14.35 10.01 3.87
CA HIS A 154 14.25 9.43 5.23
C HIS A 154 13.30 8.25 5.26
#